data_a3dd7bc37c075c3c2ddd7a05cbd726da
#
_entry.id   a3dd7bc37c075c3c2ddd7a05cbd726da
#
_cell.length_a   1.000
_cell.length_b   1.000
_cell.length_c   1.000
_cell.angle_alpha   90.00
_cell.angle_beta   90.00
_cell.angle_gamma   90.00
#
_symmetry.space_group_name_H-M   'P 1'
#
loop_
_entity.id
_entity.type
_entity.pdbx_description
1 polymer ?
#
loop_
_entity_poly.entity_id
_entity_poly.type
_entity_poly.pdbx_seq_one_letter_code
_entity_poly.pdbx_strand_id
1 'polypeptide(L)'
;MPLPNQLIMAEVTSHKTFCKIIRMTEDELPEIMLIEKACFPAPWTEQAFRDELVCPFSYPYVAKVRNIHPSPVLGYICFWIVLDELHLLNLAVNPAHRRQGIGRDLLSFALKMGKTAGTKFATLEVRPSNVAAITLYKDAGFIPVGRRPGYYSDSHEDAVIMEYEFLKKVPDTKDMS
;
A
#
# COMPACT_ATOMS: atom_id res chain seq x y z
N MET A 1 13.75 11.40 12.69
CA MET A 1 13.45 10.77 13.99
C MET A 1 12.58 9.56 13.71
N PRO A 2 12.92 8.36 14.15
CA PRO A 2 12.00 7.23 14.02
C PRO A 2 10.74 7.55 14.84
N LEU A 3 9.58 7.29 14.25
CA LEU A 3 8.30 7.38 14.97
C LEU A 3 8.38 6.46 16.20
N PRO A 4 8.02 6.92 17.40
CA PRO A 4 8.08 6.08 18.58
C PRO A 4 7.15 4.88 18.40
N ASN A 5 7.62 3.72 18.82
CA ASN A 5 6.94 2.40 18.79
C ASN A 5 5.55 2.38 19.46
N GLN A 6 5.07 3.49 20.00
CA GLN A 6 3.80 3.63 20.71
C GLN A 6 2.60 4.01 19.82
N LEU A 7 2.80 4.29 18.51
CA LEU A 7 1.69 4.58 17.58
C LEU A 7 1.10 3.32 16.92
N ILE A 8 1.45 2.13 17.40
CA ILE A 8 1.23 0.83 16.75
C ILE A 8 -0.21 0.27 16.98
N MET A 9 -1.03 0.92 17.78
CA MET A 9 -2.39 0.43 18.13
C MET A 9 -3.51 1.34 17.60
N ALA A 10 -3.38 1.85 16.39
CA ALA A 10 -4.52 2.48 15.73
C ALA A 10 -5.31 1.41 14.96
N GLU A 11 -6.23 0.74 15.63
CA GLU A 11 -7.33 0.06 14.93
C GLU A 11 -8.13 1.12 14.17
N VAL A 12 -7.91 1.20 12.85
CA VAL A 12 -8.78 1.99 11.98
C VAL A 12 -10.07 1.22 11.83
N THR A 13 -11.03 1.52 12.71
CA THR A 13 -12.41 1.06 12.58
C THR A 13 -13.06 1.76 11.40
N SER A 14 -12.95 1.17 10.22
CA SER A 14 -13.85 1.46 9.10
C SER A 14 -15.18 0.77 9.40
N HIS A 15 -16.28 1.53 9.42
CA HIS A 15 -17.62 1.05 9.80
C HIS A 15 -18.24 0.00 8.86
N LYS A 16 -17.51 -0.51 7.87
CA LYS A 16 -18.00 -1.49 6.88
C LYS A 16 -17.11 -2.71 6.66
N THR A 17 -15.90 -2.76 7.22
CA THR A 17 -14.96 -3.82 6.87
C THR A 17 -14.91 -4.88 7.97
N PHE A 18 -15.15 -6.13 7.58
CA PHE A 18 -15.04 -7.31 8.44
C PHE A 18 -13.58 -7.69 8.74
N CYS A 19 -12.61 -6.89 8.30
CA CYS A 19 -11.18 -7.12 8.51
C CYS A 19 -10.56 -6.11 9.49
N LYS A 20 -9.44 -6.50 10.09
CA LYS A 20 -8.50 -5.65 10.83
C LYS A 20 -7.19 -5.56 10.06
N ILE A 21 -6.53 -4.40 10.10
CA ILE A 21 -5.20 -4.20 9.53
C ILE A 21 -4.21 -4.18 10.70
N ILE A 22 -3.23 -5.08 10.66
CA ILE A 22 -2.21 -5.24 11.72
C ILE A 22 -0.83 -5.29 11.11
N ARG A 23 0.20 -5.00 11.91
CA ARG A 23 1.60 -5.15 11.49
C ARG A 23 1.85 -6.58 11.05
N MET A 24 2.51 -6.76 9.92
CA MET A 24 2.97 -8.05 9.43
C MET A 24 4.07 -8.61 10.33
N THR A 25 4.04 -9.91 10.56
CA THR A 25 5.12 -10.67 11.22
C THR A 25 5.54 -11.84 10.35
N GLU A 26 6.54 -12.59 10.76
CA GLU A 26 6.97 -13.79 10.04
C GLU A 26 5.90 -14.87 9.96
N ASP A 27 4.98 -14.92 10.92
CA ASP A 27 3.91 -15.91 10.98
C ASP A 27 2.96 -15.82 9.77
N GLU A 28 2.80 -14.64 9.16
CA GLU A 28 1.95 -14.45 8.00
C GLU A 28 2.64 -14.75 6.66
N LEU A 29 3.98 -14.88 6.63
CA LEU A 29 4.73 -15.07 5.39
C LEU A 29 4.25 -16.26 4.53
N PRO A 30 3.92 -17.43 5.08
CA PRO A 30 3.42 -18.53 4.25
C PRO A 30 2.15 -18.20 3.46
N GLU A 31 1.18 -17.50 4.09
CA GLU A 31 -0.05 -17.07 3.41
C GLU A 31 0.21 -15.94 2.44
N ILE A 32 1.07 -14.98 2.79
CA ILE A 32 1.49 -13.88 1.92
C ILE A 32 2.13 -14.40 0.65
N MET A 33 3.01 -15.40 0.74
CA MET A 33 3.66 -15.99 -0.43
C MET A 33 2.68 -16.70 -1.37
N LEU A 34 1.58 -17.25 -0.85
CA LEU A 34 0.50 -17.79 -1.67
C LEU A 34 -0.25 -16.68 -2.42
N ILE A 35 -0.57 -15.58 -1.73
CA ILE A 35 -1.23 -14.41 -2.32
C ILE A 35 -0.32 -13.78 -3.38
N GLU A 36 0.95 -13.58 -3.06
CA GLU A 36 1.96 -12.98 -3.94
C GLU A 36 2.06 -13.74 -5.27
N LYS A 37 2.26 -15.07 -5.19
CA LYS A 37 2.33 -15.95 -6.37
C LYS A 37 1.04 -15.95 -7.20
N ALA A 38 -0.12 -15.79 -6.55
CA ALA A 38 -1.40 -15.74 -7.24
C ALA A 38 -1.71 -14.38 -7.89
N CYS A 39 -1.02 -13.30 -7.46
CA CYS A 39 -1.30 -11.94 -7.90
C CYS A 39 -0.29 -11.40 -8.91
N PHE A 40 0.97 -11.85 -8.87
CA PHE A 40 2.06 -11.26 -9.65
C PHE A 40 2.79 -12.27 -10.51
N PRO A 41 3.07 -11.94 -11.80
CA PRO A 41 3.89 -12.80 -12.69
C PRO A 41 5.33 -12.94 -12.20
N ALA A 42 5.91 -11.87 -11.63
CA ALA A 42 7.21 -11.82 -11.00
C ALA A 42 7.05 -11.51 -9.50
N PRO A 43 6.72 -12.53 -8.68
CA PRO A 43 6.45 -12.35 -7.27
C PRO A 43 7.73 -12.00 -6.49
N TRP A 44 7.58 -11.23 -5.44
CA TRP A 44 8.65 -11.05 -4.45
C TRP A 44 9.03 -12.39 -3.82
N THR A 45 10.28 -12.50 -3.46
CA THR A 45 10.75 -13.65 -2.68
C THR A 45 10.38 -13.53 -1.21
N GLU A 46 10.34 -14.63 -0.50
CA GLU A 46 10.15 -14.61 0.96
C GLU A 46 11.24 -13.78 1.66
N GLN A 47 12.48 -13.83 1.14
CA GLN A 47 13.57 -13.02 1.66
C GLN A 47 13.30 -11.52 1.52
N ALA A 48 12.73 -11.08 0.40
CA ALA A 48 12.36 -9.68 0.24
C ALA A 48 11.36 -9.21 1.29
N PHE A 49 10.37 -10.04 1.65
CA PHE A 49 9.45 -9.72 2.75
C PHE A 49 10.16 -9.71 4.11
N ARG A 50 11.10 -10.64 4.37
CA ARG A 50 11.89 -10.65 5.61
C ARG A 50 12.74 -9.39 5.75
N ASP A 51 13.33 -8.93 4.65
CA ASP A 51 14.11 -7.69 4.62
C ASP A 51 13.22 -6.47 4.97
N GLU A 52 11.99 -6.43 4.46
CA GLU A 52 11.01 -5.39 4.81
C GLU A 52 10.56 -5.44 6.28
N LEU A 53 10.48 -6.63 6.88
CA LEU A 53 10.12 -6.77 8.31
C LEU A 53 11.15 -6.12 9.24
N VAL A 54 12.43 -6.12 8.86
CA VAL A 54 13.54 -5.57 9.68
C VAL A 54 13.97 -4.18 9.25
N CYS A 55 13.53 -3.70 8.09
CA CYS A 55 13.86 -2.38 7.57
C CYS A 55 13.20 -1.28 8.45
N PRO A 56 13.97 -0.32 9.01
CA PRO A 56 13.45 0.62 10.01
C PRO A 56 12.49 1.67 9.47
N PHE A 57 12.45 1.89 8.16
CA PHE A 57 11.53 2.82 7.47
C PHE A 57 10.48 2.10 6.64
N SER A 58 10.41 0.77 6.73
CA SER A 58 9.40 -0.05 6.07
C SER A 58 8.21 -0.34 6.97
N TYR A 59 7.04 -0.33 6.37
CA TYR A 59 5.74 -0.52 7.02
C TYR A 59 4.94 -1.62 6.31
N PRO A 60 5.30 -2.89 6.52
CA PRO A 60 4.49 -4.02 6.04
C PRO A 60 3.30 -4.27 6.98
N TYR A 61 2.10 -4.38 6.41
CA TYR A 61 0.85 -4.66 7.11
C TYR A 61 0.02 -5.72 6.39
N VAL A 62 -0.81 -6.44 7.14
CA VAL A 62 -1.76 -7.44 6.62
C VAL A 62 -3.18 -7.08 7.03
N ALA A 63 -4.14 -7.37 6.14
CA ALA A 63 -5.55 -7.39 6.44
C ALA A 63 -5.98 -8.80 6.81
N LYS A 64 -6.57 -8.99 8.00
CA LYS A 64 -7.03 -10.30 8.53
C LYS A 64 -8.50 -10.21 8.93
N VAL A 65 -9.22 -11.31 8.90
CA VAL A 65 -10.61 -11.38 9.37
C VAL A 65 -10.67 -11.05 10.86
N ARG A 66 -11.68 -10.29 11.29
CA ARG A 66 -11.90 -10.00 12.71
C ARG A 66 -12.50 -11.20 13.44
N ASN A 67 -12.17 -11.33 14.72
CA ASN A 67 -12.80 -12.28 15.66
C ASN A 67 -12.74 -13.75 15.25
N ILE A 68 -11.74 -14.13 14.45
CA ILE A 68 -11.45 -15.51 14.07
C ILE A 68 -10.00 -15.83 14.43
N HIS A 69 -9.75 -17.01 15.00
CA HIS A 69 -8.41 -17.51 15.29
C HIS A 69 -8.30 -19.00 14.92
N PRO A 70 -7.32 -19.40 14.09
CA PRO A 70 -6.41 -18.56 13.33
C PRO A 70 -7.16 -17.73 12.27
N SER A 71 -6.75 -16.48 12.09
CA SER A 71 -7.40 -15.56 11.16
C SER A 71 -6.65 -15.54 9.83
N PRO A 72 -7.29 -15.87 8.71
CA PRO A 72 -6.65 -15.90 7.40
C PRO A 72 -6.22 -14.50 6.94
N VAL A 73 -5.13 -14.43 6.17
CA VAL A 73 -4.67 -13.22 5.50
C VAL A 73 -5.52 -12.95 4.26
N LEU A 74 -6.17 -11.80 4.23
CA LEU A 74 -7.03 -11.37 3.12
C LEU A 74 -6.26 -10.57 2.06
N GLY A 75 -5.16 -9.93 2.47
CA GLY A 75 -4.30 -9.10 1.64
C GLY A 75 -3.23 -8.44 2.48
N TYR A 76 -2.31 -7.77 1.82
CA TYR A 76 -1.20 -7.08 2.48
C TYR A 76 -0.82 -5.80 1.73
N ILE A 77 -0.06 -4.95 2.39
CA ILE A 77 0.54 -3.74 1.84
C ILE A 77 1.93 -3.56 2.44
N CYS A 78 2.91 -3.20 1.60
CA CYS A 78 4.24 -2.79 2.01
C CYS A 78 4.52 -1.39 1.47
N PHE A 79 4.96 -0.49 2.32
CA PHE A 79 5.34 0.87 1.94
C PHE A 79 6.46 1.39 2.82
N TRP A 80 7.23 2.32 2.30
CA TRP A 80 8.23 3.06 3.05
C TRP A 80 7.72 4.44 3.41
N ILE A 81 8.20 4.97 4.54
CA ILE A 81 8.11 6.38 4.87
C ILE A 81 9.53 6.87 5.08
N VAL A 82 10.01 7.70 4.16
CA VAL A 82 11.36 8.27 4.16
C VAL A 82 11.25 9.78 3.97
N LEU A 83 11.78 10.54 4.91
CA LEU A 83 11.68 12.01 4.90
C LEU A 83 10.22 12.47 4.79
N ASP A 84 9.86 13.10 3.68
CA ASP A 84 8.55 13.66 3.41
C ASP A 84 7.76 12.88 2.33
N GLU A 85 8.20 11.65 2.03
CA GLU A 85 7.60 10.80 1.00
C GLU A 85 7.15 9.45 1.58
N LEU A 86 5.95 9.00 1.16
CA LEU A 86 5.49 7.63 1.29
C LEU A 86 5.68 6.93 -0.05
N HIS A 87 6.45 5.84 -0.09
CA HIS A 87 6.62 5.03 -1.29
C HIS A 87 5.89 3.70 -1.15
N LEU A 88 4.83 3.50 -1.92
CA LEU A 88 4.08 2.25 -1.95
C LEU A 88 4.84 1.23 -2.80
N LEU A 89 5.30 0.15 -2.17
CA LEU A 89 6.12 -0.89 -2.81
C LEU A 89 5.28 -2.03 -3.39
N ASN A 90 4.35 -2.54 -2.60
CA ASN A 90 3.56 -3.70 -2.96
C ASN A 90 2.20 -3.68 -2.25
N LEU A 91 1.14 -4.03 -2.98
CA LEU A 91 -0.22 -4.19 -2.46
C LEU A 91 -0.90 -5.33 -3.19
N ALA A 92 -1.37 -6.32 -2.45
CA ALA A 92 -2.14 -7.41 -3.02
C ALA A 92 -3.32 -7.82 -2.13
N VAL A 93 -4.38 -8.29 -2.78
CA VAL A 93 -5.56 -8.88 -2.15
C VAL A 93 -5.73 -10.30 -2.68
N ASN A 94 -5.93 -11.24 -1.76
CA ASN A 94 -6.21 -12.63 -2.09
C ASN A 94 -7.32 -12.68 -3.16
N PRO A 95 -7.11 -13.34 -4.30
CA PRO A 95 -8.10 -13.40 -5.39
C PRO A 95 -9.50 -13.78 -4.95
N ALA A 96 -9.63 -14.69 -3.97
CA ALA A 96 -10.92 -15.12 -3.42
C ALA A 96 -11.66 -14.01 -2.64
N HIS A 97 -10.96 -12.95 -2.24
CA HIS A 97 -11.51 -11.85 -1.41
C HIS A 97 -11.48 -10.50 -2.12
N ARG A 98 -11.27 -10.48 -3.45
CA ARG A 98 -11.31 -9.25 -4.25
C ARG A 98 -12.72 -8.66 -4.30
N ARG A 99 -12.83 -7.38 -4.69
CA ARG A 99 -14.10 -6.62 -4.83
C ARG A 99 -14.87 -6.41 -3.53
N GLN A 100 -14.24 -6.65 -2.37
CA GLN A 100 -14.82 -6.47 -1.04
C GLN A 100 -14.28 -5.21 -0.31
N GLY A 101 -13.53 -4.35 -1.01
CA GLY A 101 -13.00 -3.09 -0.46
C GLY A 101 -11.65 -3.22 0.25
N ILE A 102 -11.11 -4.42 0.42
CA ILE A 102 -9.87 -4.67 1.19
C ILE A 102 -8.67 -3.87 0.66
N GLY A 103 -8.47 -3.83 -0.66
CA GLY A 103 -7.39 -3.05 -1.27
C GLY A 103 -7.53 -1.54 -1.00
N ARG A 104 -8.77 -1.02 -1.03
CA ARG A 104 -9.06 0.38 -0.69
C ARG A 104 -8.76 0.66 0.78
N ASP A 105 -9.10 -0.25 1.68
CA ASP A 105 -8.85 -0.07 3.12
C ASP A 105 -7.36 -0.10 3.42
N LEU A 106 -6.59 -1.04 2.82
CA LEU A 106 -5.13 -1.10 2.95
C LEU A 106 -4.47 0.19 2.44
N LEU A 107 -4.86 0.67 1.27
CA LEU A 107 -4.34 1.91 0.70
C LEU A 107 -4.70 3.13 1.56
N SER A 108 -5.96 3.24 1.99
CA SER A 108 -6.43 4.31 2.86
C SER A 108 -5.68 4.32 4.20
N PHE A 109 -5.38 3.14 4.75
CA PHE A 109 -4.57 2.98 5.95
C PHE A 109 -3.15 3.52 5.75
N ALA A 110 -2.48 3.16 4.65
CA ALA A 110 -1.13 3.65 4.34
C ALA A 110 -1.12 5.18 4.17
N LEU A 111 -2.08 5.74 3.42
CA LEU A 111 -2.20 7.19 3.24
C LEU A 111 -2.45 7.91 4.56
N LYS A 112 -3.27 7.35 5.46
CA LYS A 112 -3.47 7.92 6.79
C LYS A 112 -2.18 7.93 7.61
N MET A 113 -1.38 6.86 7.55
CA MET A 113 -0.07 6.80 8.19
C MET A 113 0.89 7.84 7.63
N GLY A 114 0.98 7.97 6.31
CA GLY A 114 1.80 9.00 5.65
C GLY A 114 1.39 10.40 6.09
N LYS A 115 0.10 10.71 6.09
CA LYS A 115 -0.42 11.99 6.56
C LYS A 115 -0.03 12.26 8.03
N THR A 116 -0.16 11.26 8.90
CA THR A 116 0.22 11.37 10.32
C THR A 116 1.72 11.56 10.50
N ALA A 117 2.54 10.95 9.63
CA ALA A 117 3.98 11.12 9.60
C ALA A 117 4.43 12.48 9.02
N GLY A 118 3.50 13.26 8.43
CA GLY A 118 3.80 14.55 7.84
C GLY A 118 4.40 14.46 6.43
N THR A 119 4.21 13.33 5.72
CA THR A 119 4.68 13.22 4.34
C THR A 119 3.91 14.20 3.44
N LYS A 120 4.60 14.70 2.41
CA LYS A 120 4.01 15.61 1.42
C LYS A 120 3.41 14.86 0.24
N PHE A 121 4.04 13.75 -0.15
CA PHE A 121 3.68 12.97 -1.31
C PHE A 121 3.61 11.49 -0.97
N ALA A 122 2.75 10.76 -1.70
CA ALA A 122 2.83 9.32 -1.81
C ALA A 122 3.06 8.95 -3.27
N THR A 123 4.03 8.07 -3.55
CA THR A 123 4.42 7.65 -4.90
C THR A 123 4.33 6.14 -5.05
N LEU A 124 4.15 5.69 -6.27
CA LEU A 124 4.16 4.27 -6.63
C LEU A 124 4.50 4.06 -8.10
N GLU A 125 4.95 2.84 -8.43
CA GLU A 125 5.08 2.34 -9.78
C GLU A 125 4.04 1.24 -10.03
N VAL A 126 3.37 1.30 -11.19
CA VAL A 126 2.35 0.32 -11.57
C VAL A 126 2.44 -0.06 -13.04
N ARG A 127 2.24 -1.35 -13.36
CA ARG A 127 2.16 -1.82 -14.75
C ARG A 127 0.97 -1.18 -15.47
N PRO A 128 1.12 -0.68 -16.71
CA PRO A 128 0.00 -0.21 -17.52
C PRO A 128 -1.09 -1.27 -17.70
N SER A 129 -0.69 -2.55 -17.78
CA SER A 129 -1.60 -3.70 -17.90
C SER A 129 -2.44 -3.96 -16.63
N ASN A 130 -2.00 -3.47 -15.46
CA ASN A 130 -2.74 -3.64 -14.20
C ASN A 130 -3.84 -2.58 -14.03
N VAL A 131 -4.86 -2.66 -14.88
CA VAL A 131 -5.99 -1.71 -14.92
C VAL A 131 -6.71 -1.62 -13.57
N ALA A 132 -6.84 -2.74 -12.86
CA ALA A 132 -7.52 -2.78 -11.57
C ALA A 132 -6.78 -1.96 -10.51
N ALA A 133 -5.45 -2.08 -10.44
CA ALA A 133 -4.64 -1.29 -9.53
C ALA A 133 -4.65 0.20 -9.90
N ILE A 134 -4.49 0.52 -11.20
CA ILE A 134 -4.55 1.91 -11.68
C ILE A 134 -5.89 2.55 -11.29
N THR A 135 -7.01 1.83 -11.45
CA THR A 135 -8.33 2.33 -11.04
C THR A 135 -8.39 2.57 -9.54
N LEU A 136 -7.90 1.63 -8.72
CA LEU A 136 -7.82 1.78 -7.27
C LEU A 136 -7.06 3.04 -6.86
N TYR A 137 -5.89 3.27 -7.48
CA TYR A 137 -5.04 4.42 -7.17
C TYR A 137 -5.68 5.74 -7.62
N LYS A 138 -6.26 5.79 -8.82
CA LYS A 138 -7.00 6.98 -9.31
C LYS A 138 -8.19 7.31 -8.41
N ASP A 139 -8.96 6.31 -7.99
CA ASP A 139 -10.10 6.50 -7.08
C ASP A 139 -9.65 7.04 -5.70
N ALA A 140 -8.42 6.72 -5.29
CA ALA A 140 -7.81 7.25 -4.07
C ALA A 140 -7.23 8.67 -4.24
N GLY A 141 -7.13 9.17 -5.48
CA GLY A 141 -6.64 10.51 -5.79
C GLY A 141 -5.21 10.58 -6.33
N PHE A 142 -4.59 9.44 -6.65
CA PHE A 142 -3.30 9.42 -7.36
C PHE A 142 -3.47 9.87 -8.80
N ILE A 143 -2.50 10.61 -9.30
CA ILE A 143 -2.41 11.03 -10.71
C ILE A 143 -1.14 10.48 -11.35
N PRO A 144 -1.14 10.12 -12.64
CA PRO A 144 0.07 9.74 -13.34
C PRO A 144 0.97 10.97 -13.54
N VAL A 145 2.26 10.84 -13.15
CA VAL A 145 3.24 11.93 -13.23
C VAL A 145 4.43 11.59 -14.12
N GLY A 146 4.60 10.33 -14.50
CA GLY A 146 5.73 9.91 -15.35
C GLY A 146 5.69 8.44 -15.74
N ARG A 147 6.78 8.00 -16.37
CA ARG A 147 7.01 6.60 -16.74
C ARG A 147 8.48 6.23 -16.52
N ARG A 148 8.72 4.96 -16.18
CA ARG A 148 10.06 4.33 -16.21
C ARG A 148 10.09 3.31 -17.33
N PRO A 149 10.84 3.56 -18.43
CA PRO A 149 10.93 2.63 -19.54
C PRO A 149 11.54 1.29 -19.14
N GLY A 150 10.94 0.18 -19.59
CA GLY A 150 11.45 -1.17 -19.40
C GLY A 150 11.60 -1.60 -17.94
N TYR A 151 10.84 -1.03 -17.03
CA TYR A 151 10.96 -1.27 -15.58
C TYR A 151 10.71 -2.73 -15.21
N TYR A 152 9.72 -3.35 -15.82
CA TYR A 152 9.35 -4.75 -15.56
C TYR A 152 10.09 -5.69 -16.50
N SER A 153 11.15 -6.34 -15.99
CA SER A 153 12.04 -7.19 -16.79
C SER A 153 11.37 -8.43 -17.38
N ASP A 154 10.29 -8.92 -16.76
CA ASP A 154 9.55 -10.10 -17.18
C ASP A 154 8.64 -9.86 -18.40
N SER A 155 8.12 -8.66 -18.57
CA SER A 155 7.22 -8.28 -19.66
C SER A 155 7.75 -7.16 -20.55
N HIS A 156 8.89 -6.56 -20.19
CA HIS A 156 9.43 -5.33 -20.79
C HIS A 156 8.47 -4.13 -20.76
N GLU A 157 7.43 -4.20 -19.92
CA GLU A 157 6.54 -3.07 -19.73
C GLU A 157 7.26 -1.91 -19.04
N ASP A 158 6.86 -0.69 -19.42
CA ASP A 158 7.18 0.50 -18.63
C ASP A 158 6.42 0.45 -17.30
N ALA A 159 6.90 1.14 -16.28
CA ALA A 159 6.08 1.47 -15.14
C ALA A 159 5.44 2.85 -15.34
N VAL A 160 4.15 2.97 -15.02
CA VAL A 160 3.51 4.26 -14.80
C VAL A 160 3.86 4.70 -13.37
N ILE A 161 4.45 5.89 -13.23
CA ILE A 161 4.68 6.53 -11.94
C ILE A 161 3.42 7.30 -11.59
N MET A 162 2.84 7.04 -10.42
CA MET A 162 1.68 7.78 -9.93
C MET A 162 2.01 8.45 -8.60
N GLU A 163 1.43 9.63 -8.38
CA GLU A 163 1.66 10.44 -7.20
C GLU A 163 0.35 10.93 -6.58
N TYR A 164 0.33 10.98 -5.25
CA TYR A 164 -0.72 11.56 -4.44
C TYR A 164 -0.12 12.67 -3.58
N GLU A 165 -0.69 13.87 -3.62
CA GLU A 165 -0.27 15.01 -2.80
C GLU A 165 -1.16 15.13 -1.56
N PHE A 166 -0.56 15.08 -0.36
CA PHE A 166 -1.30 15.18 0.90
C PHE A 166 -1.82 16.59 1.21
N LEU A 167 -1.11 17.60 0.74
CA LEU A 167 -1.46 19.00 0.90
C LEU A 167 -1.83 19.59 -0.46
N LYS A 168 -3.04 19.36 -0.96
CA LYS A 168 -3.55 20.19 -2.04
C LYS A 168 -3.66 21.61 -1.50
N LYS A 169 -2.83 22.54 -1.99
CA LYS A 169 -3.05 23.97 -1.78
C LYS A 169 -4.47 24.27 -2.26
N VAL A 170 -5.34 24.68 -1.35
CA VAL A 170 -6.58 25.36 -1.75
C VAL A 170 -6.12 26.57 -2.55
N PRO A 171 -6.54 26.76 -3.82
CA PRO A 171 -6.15 27.93 -4.57
C PRO A 171 -6.61 29.15 -3.75
N ASP A 172 -5.67 30.05 -3.48
CA ASP A 172 -5.96 31.33 -2.83
C ASP A 172 -6.99 32.06 -3.68
N THR A 173 -8.20 32.21 -3.17
CA THR A 173 -9.29 32.98 -3.81
C THR A 173 -9.06 34.49 -3.72
N LYS A 174 -7.81 34.95 -3.85
CA LYS A 174 -7.45 36.36 -3.73
C LYS A 174 -7.12 37.05 -5.04
N ASP A 175 -7.23 36.40 -6.20
CA ASP A 175 -7.02 37.06 -7.51
C ASP A 175 -8.31 37.18 -8.34
N MET A 176 -9.43 37.51 -7.71
CA MET A 176 -10.63 38.00 -8.37
C MET A 176 -11.05 39.32 -7.72
N SER A 177 -10.31 40.37 -8.02
CA SER A 177 -10.78 41.77 -7.83
C SER A 177 -10.27 42.64 -8.97
#